data_7bdb668a48a19b02346ad469babbe932
#
_entry.id   7bdb668a48a19b02346ad469babbe932
#
_cell.length_a   1.000
_cell.length_b   1.000
_cell.length_c   1.000
_cell.angle_alpha   90.00
_cell.angle_beta   90.00
_cell.angle_gamma   90.00
#
_symmetry.space_group_name_H-M   'P 1'
#
loop_
_entity.id
_entity.type
_entity.pdbx_description
1 polymer ?
#
loop_
_entity_poly.entity_id
_entity_poly.type
_entity_poly.pdbx_seq_one_letter_code
_entity_poly.pdbx_strand_id
1 'polypeptide(L)'
;MRGWKWDGPILDHHMHLDSRGMGVDAARLFESAGGTSILLVHKPNFNSLPKNKEHIRREYSKTLEMAEAVRKNTDLKVGVILGPHPVSWDRQTDEIGIERSTELHLEAVSAALDLIVEGEAIGIGEVGRPHYPVSEDRWAAANELLTQVLKMAKEDGSPVQLHVEENSSETYTAIDEIRGRAGLPREKTVRHYATANLSHEFRQGIPCTVNMGKGAVQGILETWKGGEAPWGMESDYLDDPSRPGAVLGPKTIPRRTAELCTEWRGAGMREADLDELLYKVNVDWVEMTYGWDPS
;
A
#
# COMPACT_ATOMS: atom_id res chain seq x y z
N MET A 1 -19.61 -31.86 -1.01
CA MET A 1 -19.10 -31.19 -2.20
C MET A 1 -17.89 -30.37 -1.76
N ARG A 2 -16.68 -30.63 -2.31
CA ARG A 2 -15.52 -29.73 -2.06
C ARG A 2 -15.87 -28.40 -2.69
N GLY A 3 -15.89 -27.32 -1.90
CA GLY A 3 -16.12 -25.99 -2.40
C GLY A 3 -15.06 -25.60 -3.43
N TRP A 4 -15.42 -24.82 -4.46
CA TRP A 4 -14.48 -24.19 -5.35
C TRP A 4 -13.50 -23.32 -4.53
N LYS A 5 -12.24 -23.38 -4.86
CA LYS A 5 -11.16 -22.67 -4.17
C LYS A 5 -10.25 -22.07 -5.22
N TRP A 6 -9.93 -20.80 -5.06
CA TRP A 6 -8.85 -20.18 -5.82
C TRP A 6 -7.52 -20.86 -5.50
N ASP A 7 -6.79 -21.28 -6.51
CA ASP A 7 -5.48 -21.92 -6.41
C ASP A 7 -4.37 -21.13 -7.13
N GLY A 8 -4.72 -19.95 -7.67
CA GLY A 8 -3.76 -19.00 -8.25
C GLY A 8 -3.06 -18.13 -7.21
N PRO A 9 -2.28 -17.12 -7.68
CA PRO A 9 -1.55 -16.20 -6.81
C PRO A 9 -2.45 -15.45 -5.82
N ILE A 10 -1.94 -15.24 -4.61
CA ILE A 10 -2.57 -14.42 -3.55
C ILE A 10 -1.53 -13.44 -3.03
N LEU A 11 -1.74 -12.14 -3.31
CA LEU A 11 -0.88 -11.04 -2.90
C LEU A 11 -1.50 -10.27 -1.72
N ASP A 12 -0.71 -9.99 -0.69
CA ASP A 12 -1.01 -8.92 0.24
C ASP A 12 -0.39 -7.61 -0.27
N HIS A 13 -1.23 -6.65 -0.65
CA HIS A 13 -0.80 -5.42 -1.32
C HIS A 13 -0.19 -4.39 -0.38
N HIS A 14 -0.19 -4.64 0.94
CA HIS A 14 0.38 -3.73 1.92
C HIS A 14 0.60 -4.43 3.26
N MET A 15 1.87 -4.67 3.59
CA MET A 15 2.27 -5.33 4.83
C MET A 15 3.55 -4.71 5.39
N HIS A 16 3.60 -4.50 6.70
CA HIS A 16 4.80 -4.05 7.41
C HIS A 16 5.34 -5.18 8.28
N LEU A 17 6.62 -5.50 8.12
CA LEU A 17 7.33 -6.46 8.95
C LEU A 17 8.46 -5.79 9.73
N ASP A 18 8.68 -6.24 10.97
CA ASP A 18 9.72 -5.70 11.85
C ASP A 18 10.47 -6.86 12.53
N SER A 19 11.80 -6.82 12.51
CA SER A 19 12.64 -7.83 13.16
C SER A 19 12.48 -7.89 14.68
N ARG A 20 11.90 -6.85 15.27
CA ARG A 20 11.56 -6.82 16.72
C ARG A 20 10.19 -7.43 17.00
N GLY A 21 9.37 -7.64 15.96
CA GLY A 21 8.08 -8.30 16.03
C GLY A 21 8.16 -9.77 15.61
N MET A 22 7.21 -10.21 14.82
CA MET A 22 7.18 -11.56 14.24
C MET A 22 8.13 -11.70 13.04
N GLY A 23 8.39 -10.60 12.31
CA GLY A 23 9.27 -10.59 11.15
C GLY A 23 8.93 -11.68 10.15
N VAL A 24 9.91 -12.54 9.85
CA VAL A 24 9.77 -13.68 8.92
C VAL A 24 8.66 -14.65 9.35
N ASP A 25 8.38 -14.81 10.63
CA ASP A 25 7.34 -15.73 11.09
C ASP A 25 5.92 -15.24 10.71
N ALA A 26 5.71 -13.93 10.61
CA ALA A 26 4.45 -13.39 10.06
C ALA A 26 4.32 -13.74 8.56
N ALA A 27 5.41 -13.62 7.79
CA ALA A 27 5.44 -14.03 6.39
C ALA A 27 5.15 -15.53 6.22
N ARG A 28 5.75 -16.40 7.05
CA ARG A 28 5.45 -17.84 7.10
C ARG A 28 3.97 -18.14 7.42
N LEU A 29 3.36 -17.35 8.31
CA LEU A 29 1.94 -17.50 8.61
C LEU A 29 1.07 -17.13 7.40
N PHE A 30 1.45 -16.10 6.64
CA PHE A 30 0.78 -15.72 5.40
C PHE A 30 0.92 -16.84 4.34
N GLU A 31 2.13 -17.28 4.08
CA GLU A 31 2.44 -18.38 3.16
C GLU A 31 1.68 -19.67 3.51
N SER A 32 1.71 -20.09 4.80
CA SER A 32 1.01 -21.30 5.28
C SER A 32 -0.51 -21.23 5.10
N ALA A 33 -1.07 -20.03 4.98
CA ALA A 33 -2.49 -19.81 4.72
C ALA A 33 -2.83 -19.81 3.22
N GLY A 34 -1.83 -19.85 2.34
CA GLY A 34 -1.96 -19.89 0.89
C GLY A 34 -1.56 -18.58 0.20
N GLY A 35 -0.94 -17.63 0.90
CA GLY A 35 -0.35 -16.44 0.28
C GLY A 35 0.88 -16.78 -0.56
N THR A 36 1.10 -16.06 -1.65
CA THR A 36 2.22 -16.32 -2.58
C THR A 36 3.16 -15.14 -2.72
N SER A 37 2.68 -13.92 -2.44
CA SER A 37 3.47 -12.71 -2.64
C SER A 37 3.04 -11.58 -1.71
N ILE A 38 3.96 -10.69 -1.38
CA ILE A 38 3.70 -9.52 -0.53
C ILE A 38 4.32 -8.25 -1.10
N LEU A 39 3.63 -7.12 -0.96
CA LEU A 39 4.25 -5.80 -1.02
C LEU A 39 4.67 -5.41 0.40
N LEU A 40 5.97 -5.49 0.65
CA LEU A 40 6.57 -5.11 1.92
C LEU A 40 6.81 -3.60 1.94
N VAL A 41 6.05 -2.90 2.77
CA VAL A 41 6.09 -1.45 2.84
C VAL A 41 6.94 -1.00 4.02
N HIS A 42 7.73 0.06 3.83
CA HIS A 42 8.59 0.62 4.87
C HIS A 42 7.78 1.03 6.09
N LYS A 43 8.19 0.52 7.27
CA LYS A 43 7.60 0.88 8.56
C LYS A 43 8.36 2.04 9.18
N PRO A 44 7.76 3.23 9.35
CA PRO A 44 8.44 4.36 9.96
C PRO A 44 8.74 4.13 11.44
N ASN A 45 9.90 4.62 11.89
CA ASN A 45 10.24 4.64 13.31
C ASN A 45 9.90 6.01 13.92
N PHE A 46 8.68 6.15 14.41
CA PHE A 46 8.21 7.40 15.01
C PHE A 46 8.93 7.81 16.32
N ASN A 47 9.70 6.91 16.92
CA ASN A 47 10.50 7.23 18.11
C ASN A 47 11.90 7.79 17.75
N SER A 48 12.31 7.68 16.50
CA SER A 48 13.60 8.15 16.01
C SER A 48 13.48 8.56 14.54
N LEU A 49 12.90 9.73 14.30
CA LEU A 49 12.71 10.26 12.96
C LEU A 49 14.06 10.58 12.29
N PRO A 50 14.20 10.34 10.98
CA PRO A 50 15.41 10.63 10.24
C PRO A 50 15.79 12.12 10.30
N LYS A 51 17.09 12.41 10.45
CA LYS A 51 17.62 13.78 10.57
C LYS A 51 18.50 14.19 9.38
N ASN A 52 18.87 13.23 8.55
CA ASN A 52 19.71 13.43 7.37
C ASN A 52 19.63 12.22 6.43
N LYS A 53 20.23 12.35 5.24
CA LYS A 53 20.24 11.33 4.18
C LYS A 53 20.82 9.96 4.65
N GLU A 54 21.87 9.98 5.48
CA GLU A 54 22.47 8.74 6.02
C GLU A 54 21.48 7.98 6.92
N HIS A 55 20.78 8.73 7.79
CA HIS A 55 19.77 8.13 8.66
C HIS A 55 18.59 7.57 7.85
N ILE A 56 18.13 8.28 6.80
CA ILE A 56 17.10 7.81 5.87
C ILE A 56 17.50 6.48 5.23
N ARG A 57 18.68 6.42 4.63
CA ARG A 57 19.19 5.19 3.99
C ARG A 57 19.31 4.03 4.96
N ARG A 58 19.73 4.27 6.20
CA ARG A 58 19.78 3.25 7.24
C ARG A 58 18.40 2.74 7.67
N GLU A 59 17.38 3.59 7.67
CA GLU A 59 16.01 3.13 7.95
C GLU A 59 15.46 2.28 6.79
N TYR A 60 15.71 2.68 5.53
CA TYR A 60 15.30 1.89 4.36
C TYR A 60 16.04 0.55 4.27
N SER A 61 17.34 0.49 4.59
CA SER A 61 18.07 -0.78 4.58
C SER A 61 17.49 -1.83 5.53
N LYS A 62 16.85 -1.44 6.63
CA LYS A 62 16.14 -2.40 7.50
C LYS A 62 14.97 -3.09 6.79
N THR A 63 14.25 -2.37 5.93
CA THR A 63 13.15 -2.94 5.14
C THR A 63 13.70 -3.87 4.06
N LEU A 64 14.78 -3.49 3.39
CA LEU A 64 15.47 -4.34 2.40
C LEU A 64 16.03 -5.61 3.04
N GLU A 65 16.70 -5.49 4.19
CA GLU A 65 17.19 -6.65 4.96
C GLU A 65 16.05 -7.59 5.38
N MET A 66 14.87 -7.04 5.75
CA MET A 66 13.69 -7.84 6.05
C MET A 66 13.15 -8.55 4.80
N ALA A 67 13.09 -7.86 3.65
CA ALA A 67 12.68 -8.46 2.38
C ALA A 67 13.58 -9.64 2.01
N GLU A 68 14.90 -9.49 2.12
CA GLU A 68 15.86 -10.55 1.88
C GLU A 68 15.70 -11.71 2.88
N ALA A 69 15.43 -11.41 4.15
CA ALA A 69 15.18 -12.43 5.16
C ALA A 69 13.90 -13.24 4.83
N VAL A 70 12.84 -12.59 4.33
CA VAL A 70 11.61 -13.28 3.89
C VAL A 70 11.92 -14.16 2.68
N ARG A 71 12.52 -13.62 1.61
CA ARG A 71 12.87 -14.37 0.39
C ARG A 71 13.74 -15.60 0.67
N LYS A 72 14.65 -15.50 1.63
CA LYS A 72 15.54 -16.61 2.03
C LYS A 72 14.83 -17.71 2.82
N ASN A 73 13.75 -17.40 3.52
CA ASN A 73 13.12 -18.29 4.49
C ASN A 73 11.70 -18.72 4.15
N THR A 74 11.19 -18.30 3.00
CA THR A 74 9.86 -18.63 2.45
C THR A 74 9.95 -18.72 0.93
N ASP A 75 8.93 -19.24 0.28
CA ASP A 75 8.79 -19.22 -1.18
C ASP A 75 8.06 -17.97 -1.68
N LEU A 76 7.78 -17.00 -0.80
CA LEU A 76 7.07 -15.77 -1.15
C LEU A 76 7.90 -14.88 -2.07
N LYS A 77 7.26 -14.35 -3.12
CA LYS A 77 7.78 -13.20 -3.85
C LYS A 77 7.56 -11.93 -3.01
N VAL A 78 8.55 -11.05 -3.00
CA VAL A 78 8.51 -9.82 -2.19
C VAL A 78 8.84 -8.61 -3.05
N GLY A 79 7.86 -7.74 -3.27
CA GLY A 79 8.07 -6.39 -3.79
C GLY A 79 8.28 -5.42 -2.62
N VAL A 80 9.21 -4.47 -2.75
CA VAL A 80 9.51 -3.51 -1.68
C VAL A 80 9.02 -2.12 -2.06
N ILE A 81 8.31 -1.47 -1.14
CA ILE A 81 7.82 -0.09 -1.25
C ILE A 81 8.52 0.76 -0.19
N LEU A 82 9.17 1.83 -0.60
CA LEU A 82 9.96 2.71 0.27
C LEU A 82 9.48 4.15 0.18
N GLY A 83 9.34 4.82 1.32
CA GLY A 83 8.99 6.24 1.35
C GLY A 83 8.84 6.78 2.76
N PRO A 84 8.84 8.13 2.91
CA PRO A 84 8.63 8.78 4.19
C PRO A 84 7.13 8.91 4.48
N HIS A 85 6.68 8.34 5.58
CA HIS A 85 5.29 8.41 6.01
C HIS A 85 4.87 9.86 6.36
N PRO A 86 3.67 10.34 5.97
CA PRO A 86 3.26 11.73 6.18
C PRO A 86 3.22 12.15 7.66
N VAL A 87 2.93 11.25 8.58
CA VAL A 87 2.99 11.51 10.03
C VAL A 87 4.42 11.81 10.49
N SER A 88 5.44 11.27 9.82
CA SER A 88 6.84 11.61 10.13
C SER A 88 7.13 13.08 9.81
N TRP A 89 6.68 13.56 8.65
CA TRP A 89 6.77 14.97 8.27
C TRP A 89 6.03 15.87 9.28
N ASP A 90 4.77 15.52 9.60
CA ASP A 90 3.95 16.31 10.51
C ASP A 90 4.58 16.45 11.89
N ARG A 91 5.10 15.36 12.47
CA ARG A 91 5.83 15.40 13.75
C ARG A 91 7.13 16.19 13.67
N GLN A 92 7.87 16.08 12.56
CA GLN A 92 9.09 16.86 12.38
C GLN A 92 8.82 18.36 12.25
N THR A 93 7.67 18.77 11.71
CA THR A 93 7.34 20.20 11.62
C THR A 93 7.27 20.89 12.99
N ASP A 94 6.90 20.16 14.03
CA ASP A 94 6.86 20.70 15.41
C ASP A 94 8.26 20.89 15.99
N GLU A 95 9.24 20.10 15.54
CA GLU A 95 10.60 20.13 16.08
C GLU A 95 11.52 21.09 15.30
N ILE A 96 11.43 21.08 13.96
CA ILE A 96 12.41 21.75 13.07
C ILE A 96 11.77 22.68 12.05
N GLY A 97 10.45 22.91 12.11
CA GLY A 97 9.72 23.78 11.19
C GLY A 97 9.35 23.11 9.86
N ILE A 98 8.38 23.71 9.16
CA ILE A 98 7.81 23.18 7.90
C ILE A 98 8.86 23.07 6.80
N GLU A 99 9.69 24.11 6.60
CA GLU A 99 10.68 24.14 5.53
C GLU A 99 11.69 22.99 5.65
N ARG A 100 12.32 22.85 6.81
CA ARG A 100 13.34 21.81 7.01
C ARG A 100 12.75 20.40 7.01
N SER A 101 11.56 20.19 7.57
CA SER A 101 10.88 18.90 7.52
C SER A 101 10.49 18.53 6.08
N THR A 102 10.07 19.50 5.28
CA THR A 102 9.77 19.31 3.85
C THR A 102 11.01 18.91 3.07
N GLU A 103 12.16 19.60 3.26
CA GLU A 103 13.44 19.22 2.64
C GLU A 103 13.83 17.77 2.99
N LEU A 104 13.77 17.38 4.27
CA LEU A 104 14.08 16.02 4.70
C LEU A 104 13.13 14.97 4.09
N HIS A 105 11.86 15.31 3.96
CA HIS A 105 10.88 14.41 3.35
C HIS A 105 11.18 14.20 1.86
N LEU A 106 11.51 15.27 1.13
CA LEU A 106 11.92 15.18 -0.27
C LEU A 106 13.28 14.47 -0.44
N GLU A 107 14.23 14.67 0.47
CA GLU A 107 15.48 13.88 0.52
C GLU A 107 15.17 12.38 0.69
N ALA A 108 14.15 12.03 1.50
CA ALA A 108 13.76 10.65 1.70
C ALA A 108 13.07 10.04 0.46
N VAL A 109 12.24 10.82 -0.23
CA VAL A 109 11.67 10.41 -1.52
C VAL A 109 12.77 10.19 -2.56
N SER A 110 13.72 11.11 -2.65
CA SER A 110 14.88 10.95 -3.56
C SER A 110 15.68 9.68 -3.26
N ALA A 111 15.92 9.37 -1.97
CA ALA A 111 16.62 8.15 -1.59
C ALA A 111 15.82 6.87 -1.93
N ALA A 112 14.48 6.91 -1.88
CA ALA A 112 13.63 5.80 -2.33
C ALA A 112 13.70 5.62 -3.84
N LEU A 113 13.69 6.71 -4.61
CA LEU A 113 13.87 6.69 -6.07
C LEU A 113 15.24 6.13 -6.48
N ASP A 114 16.32 6.54 -5.79
CA ASP A 114 17.66 5.96 -6.01
C ASP A 114 17.59 4.41 -5.90
N LEU A 115 16.91 3.87 -4.86
CA LEU A 115 16.75 2.44 -4.62
C LEU A 115 15.82 1.75 -5.63
N ILE A 116 14.84 2.45 -6.20
CA ILE A 116 14.03 1.93 -7.31
C ILE A 116 14.87 1.79 -8.56
N VAL A 117 15.69 2.77 -8.90
CA VAL A 117 16.62 2.72 -10.04
C VAL A 117 17.66 1.60 -9.86
N GLU A 118 18.11 1.35 -8.63
CA GLU A 118 19.01 0.24 -8.27
C GLU A 118 18.30 -1.15 -8.34
N GLY A 119 16.97 -1.20 -8.50
CA GLY A 119 16.17 -2.43 -8.54
C GLY A 119 15.87 -3.06 -7.18
N GLU A 120 16.14 -2.35 -6.10
CA GLU A 120 15.92 -2.79 -4.72
C GLU A 120 14.46 -2.56 -4.25
N ALA A 121 13.78 -1.58 -4.84
CA ALA A 121 12.38 -1.24 -4.56
C ALA A 121 11.59 -1.11 -5.87
N ILE A 122 10.25 -1.14 -5.78
CA ILE A 122 9.35 -1.10 -6.96
C ILE A 122 8.36 0.06 -6.92
N GLY A 123 8.35 0.87 -5.87
CA GLY A 123 7.46 2.00 -5.73
C GLY A 123 7.75 2.85 -4.51
N ILE A 124 7.15 4.03 -4.49
CA ILE A 124 7.24 5.01 -3.40
C ILE A 124 6.05 4.82 -2.45
N GLY A 125 6.29 4.75 -1.15
CA GLY A 125 5.24 4.69 -0.12
C GLY A 125 5.74 4.27 1.27
N GLU A 126 4.97 4.56 2.29
CA GLU A 126 3.76 5.37 2.24
C GLU A 126 4.13 6.86 2.20
N VAL A 127 3.55 7.59 1.26
CA VAL A 127 3.61 9.05 1.23
C VAL A 127 2.19 9.61 1.22
N GLY A 128 2.01 10.90 1.46
CA GLY A 128 0.66 11.45 1.45
C GLY A 128 0.52 12.70 2.29
N ARG A 129 -0.54 12.73 3.09
CA ARG A 129 -0.88 13.86 3.95
C ARG A 129 -1.49 13.38 5.28
N PRO A 130 -1.54 14.23 6.33
CA PRO A 130 -2.11 13.85 7.62
C PRO A 130 -3.55 13.32 7.48
N HIS A 131 -3.83 12.19 8.11
CA HIS A 131 -5.17 11.58 8.15
C HIS A 131 -5.99 11.98 9.37
N TYR A 132 -5.56 13.04 10.06
CA TYR A 132 -6.19 13.63 11.24
C TYR A 132 -6.21 15.16 11.12
N PRO A 133 -7.04 15.85 11.91
CA PRO A 133 -7.14 17.31 11.86
C PRO A 133 -5.81 18.00 12.17
N VAL A 134 -5.41 18.93 11.31
CA VAL A 134 -4.25 19.82 11.46
C VAL A 134 -4.70 21.26 11.14
N SER A 135 -3.85 22.27 11.40
CA SER A 135 -4.14 23.65 11.00
C SER A 135 -4.23 23.80 9.48
N GLU A 136 -4.95 24.83 9.02
CA GLU A 136 -5.10 25.13 7.58
C GLU A 136 -3.76 25.33 6.88
N ASP A 137 -2.83 26.06 7.51
CA ASP A 137 -1.47 26.27 6.98
C ASP A 137 -0.71 24.94 6.82
N ARG A 138 -0.82 24.05 7.81
CA ARG A 138 -0.18 22.73 7.77
C ARG A 138 -0.83 21.84 6.72
N TRP A 139 -2.13 21.89 6.56
CA TRP A 139 -2.86 21.18 5.52
C TRP A 139 -2.44 21.66 4.12
N ALA A 140 -2.34 22.97 3.92
CA ALA A 140 -1.87 23.56 2.67
C ALA A 140 -0.45 23.13 2.34
N ALA A 141 0.46 23.19 3.35
CA ALA A 141 1.85 22.73 3.18
C ALA A 141 1.94 21.22 2.87
N ALA A 142 1.12 20.39 3.50
CA ALA A 142 1.07 18.95 3.21
C ALA A 142 0.60 18.65 1.78
N ASN A 143 -0.40 19.38 1.27
CA ASN A 143 -0.86 19.24 -0.12
C ASN A 143 0.18 19.70 -1.14
N GLU A 144 0.92 20.76 -0.84
CA GLU A 144 2.03 21.22 -1.69
C GLU A 144 3.18 20.21 -1.68
N LEU A 145 3.55 19.68 -0.50
CA LEU A 145 4.56 18.62 -0.39
C LEU A 145 4.13 17.39 -1.19
N LEU A 146 2.88 16.92 -1.04
CA LEU A 146 2.37 15.80 -1.82
C LEU A 146 2.46 16.08 -3.32
N THR A 147 2.13 17.29 -3.77
CA THR A 147 2.26 17.68 -5.18
C THR A 147 3.71 17.53 -5.66
N GLN A 148 4.70 17.95 -4.85
CA GLN A 148 6.13 17.81 -5.19
C GLN A 148 6.56 16.35 -5.23
N VAL A 149 6.14 15.53 -4.27
CA VAL A 149 6.41 14.07 -4.27
C VAL A 149 5.87 13.41 -5.53
N LEU A 150 4.62 13.73 -5.92
CA LEU A 150 4.01 13.15 -7.13
C LEU A 150 4.71 13.64 -8.42
N LYS A 151 5.27 14.86 -8.46
CA LYS A 151 6.11 15.33 -9.57
C LYS A 151 7.40 14.52 -9.67
N MET A 152 8.08 14.26 -8.56
CA MET A 152 9.30 13.43 -8.54
C MET A 152 8.98 12.01 -9.02
N ALA A 153 7.88 11.41 -8.53
CA ALA A 153 7.41 10.11 -8.97
C ALA A 153 7.11 10.07 -10.48
N LYS A 154 6.48 11.11 -11.01
CA LYS A 154 6.18 11.26 -12.45
C LYS A 154 7.44 11.34 -13.30
N GLU A 155 8.46 12.04 -12.86
CA GLU A 155 9.74 12.20 -13.59
C GLU A 155 10.48 10.87 -13.69
N ASP A 156 10.41 10.04 -12.66
CA ASP A 156 11.01 8.70 -12.62
C ASP A 156 10.11 7.62 -13.25
N GLY A 157 8.81 7.85 -13.36
CA GLY A 157 7.81 6.86 -13.79
C GLY A 157 7.37 5.89 -12.71
N SER A 158 7.72 6.15 -11.46
CA SER A 158 7.45 5.29 -10.31
C SER A 158 6.00 5.37 -9.83
N PRO A 159 5.39 4.25 -9.39
CA PRO A 159 4.11 4.24 -8.71
C PRO A 159 4.23 4.74 -7.27
N VAL A 160 3.10 5.23 -6.75
CA VAL A 160 3.02 5.82 -5.40
C VAL A 160 1.88 5.17 -4.62
N GLN A 161 2.16 4.69 -3.40
CA GLN A 161 1.13 4.32 -2.42
C GLN A 161 0.87 5.50 -1.48
N LEU A 162 -0.41 5.92 -1.44
CA LEU A 162 -0.85 7.12 -0.72
C LEU A 162 -1.49 6.77 0.61
N HIS A 163 -0.97 7.35 1.69
CA HIS A 163 -1.58 7.41 3.00
C HIS A 163 -2.24 8.78 3.19
N VAL A 164 -3.56 8.80 3.25
CA VAL A 164 -4.37 10.02 3.32
C VAL A 164 -5.51 9.87 4.33
N GLU A 165 -6.23 10.94 4.56
CA GLU A 165 -7.38 10.99 5.47
C GLU A 165 -8.52 10.04 5.07
N GLU A 166 -9.63 10.10 5.82
CA GLU A 166 -10.79 9.24 5.68
C GLU A 166 -11.25 9.08 4.23
N ASN A 167 -11.78 7.93 3.94
CA ASN A 167 -12.13 7.45 2.63
C ASN A 167 -13.52 7.92 2.18
N SER A 168 -13.64 9.20 1.86
CA SER A 168 -14.80 9.78 1.16
C SER A 168 -14.52 9.96 -0.34
N SER A 169 -15.55 10.18 -1.14
CA SER A 169 -15.40 10.56 -2.56
C SER A 169 -14.67 11.89 -2.73
N GLU A 170 -14.78 12.79 -1.78
CA GLU A 170 -14.08 14.09 -1.75
C GLU A 170 -12.57 13.91 -1.63
N THR A 171 -12.12 12.93 -0.83
CA THR A 171 -10.71 12.56 -0.74
C THR A 171 -10.18 12.10 -2.09
N TYR A 172 -10.92 11.26 -2.82
CA TYR A 172 -10.53 10.83 -4.16
C TYR A 172 -10.50 11.99 -5.17
N THR A 173 -11.47 12.91 -5.10
CA THR A 173 -11.47 14.15 -5.91
C THR A 173 -10.19 14.95 -5.65
N ALA A 174 -9.86 15.20 -4.38
CA ALA A 174 -8.67 15.94 -4.00
C ALA A 174 -7.36 15.23 -4.44
N ILE A 175 -7.29 13.91 -4.33
CA ILE A 175 -6.15 13.12 -4.83
C ILE A 175 -6.04 13.30 -6.35
N ASP A 176 -7.13 13.18 -7.10
CA ASP A 176 -7.11 13.30 -8.57
C ASP A 176 -6.69 14.70 -9.02
N GLU A 177 -7.11 15.75 -8.30
CA GLU A 177 -6.65 17.12 -8.55
C GLU A 177 -5.16 17.32 -8.28
N ILE A 178 -4.64 16.82 -7.14
CA ILE A 178 -3.22 16.93 -6.79
C ILE A 178 -2.38 16.15 -7.80
N ARG A 179 -2.77 14.91 -8.10
CA ARG A 179 -2.14 14.06 -9.12
C ARG A 179 -2.14 14.75 -10.50
N GLY A 180 -3.29 15.33 -10.88
CA GLY A 180 -3.43 16.04 -12.15
C GLY A 180 -2.48 17.23 -12.26
N ARG A 181 -2.33 18.03 -11.21
CA ARG A 181 -1.34 19.13 -11.14
C ARG A 181 0.11 18.63 -11.23
N ALA A 182 0.40 17.49 -10.63
CA ALA A 182 1.72 16.86 -10.70
C ALA A 182 1.99 16.18 -12.05
N GLY A 183 0.94 15.81 -12.80
CA GLY A 183 1.05 15.08 -14.06
C GLY A 183 1.31 13.58 -13.90
N LEU A 184 1.14 13.00 -12.70
CA LEU A 184 1.31 11.57 -12.49
C LEU A 184 0.11 10.81 -13.06
N PRO A 185 0.29 9.72 -13.84
CA PRO A 185 -0.81 8.88 -14.34
C PRO A 185 -1.65 8.28 -13.22
N ARG A 186 -2.97 8.07 -13.47
CA ARG A 186 -3.86 7.48 -12.46
C ARG A 186 -3.41 6.10 -12.02
N GLU A 187 -3.05 5.25 -12.97
CA GLU A 187 -2.58 3.88 -12.73
C GLU A 187 -1.31 3.79 -11.87
N LYS A 188 -0.60 4.89 -11.71
CA LYS A 188 0.57 5.02 -10.83
C LYS A 188 0.27 5.62 -9.45
N THR A 189 -1.01 5.95 -9.18
CA THR A 189 -1.44 6.61 -7.94
C THR A 189 -2.37 5.67 -7.17
N VAL A 190 -1.84 4.94 -6.20
CA VAL A 190 -2.59 3.92 -5.45
C VAL A 190 -2.93 4.45 -4.06
N ARG A 191 -4.23 4.61 -3.76
CA ARG A 191 -4.66 4.89 -2.40
C ARG A 191 -4.68 3.61 -1.58
N HIS A 192 -3.82 3.50 -0.56
CA HIS A 192 -3.89 2.38 0.36
C HIS A 192 -4.94 2.59 1.47
N TYR A 193 -5.25 1.55 2.23
CA TYR A 193 -6.23 1.53 3.32
C TYR A 193 -7.62 2.01 2.89
N ALA A 194 -8.06 1.61 1.70
CA ALA A 194 -9.36 1.98 1.18
C ALA A 194 -10.50 1.15 1.82
N THR A 195 -11.70 1.75 1.88
CA THR A 195 -12.93 0.99 2.13
C THR A 195 -13.27 0.10 0.94
N ALA A 196 -14.16 -0.87 1.15
CA ALA A 196 -14.59 -1.80 0.09
C ALA A 196 -15.59 -1.21 -0.91
N ASN A 197 -15.71 0.12 -1.01
CA ASN A 197 -16.50 0.76 -2.04
C ASN A 197 -15.70 0.92 -3.33
N LEU A 198 -15.89 0.00 -4.27
CA LEU A 198 -15.19 -0.06 -5.54
C LEU A 198 -15.94 0.62 -6.70
N SER A 199 -17.05 1.32 -6.43
CA SER A 199 -17.81 2.02 -7.48
C SER A 199 -16.98 3.14 -8.13
N HIS A 200 -17.21 3.38 -9.42
CA HIS A 200 -16.50 4.42 -10.15
C HIS A 200 -16.79 5.81 -9.58
N GLU A 201 -18.05 6.06 -9.20
CA GLU A 201 -18.49 7.33 -8.62
C GLU A 201 -17.78 7.65 -7.32
N PHE A 202 -17.41 6.62 -6.55
CA PHE A 202 -16.70 6.80 -5.29
C PHE A 202 -15.20 7.03 -5.49
N ARG A 203 -14.54 6.18 -6.32
CA ARG A 203 -13.08 6.20 -6.51
C ARG A 203 -12.60 7.12 -7.63
N GLN A 204 -13.50 7.56 -8.52
CA GLN A 204 -13.20 8.42 -9.68
C GLN A 204 -12.05 7.87 -10.56
N GLY A 205 -11.96 6.55 -10.64
CA GLY A 205 -10.93 5.86 -11.44
C GLY A 205 -9.54 5.79 -10.79
N ILE A 206 -9.37 6.25 -9.54
CA ILE A 206 -8.11 6.10 -8.80
C ILE A 206 -7.95 4.66 -8.31
N PRO A 207 -6.80 4.01 -8.56
CA PRO A 207 -6.45 2.72 -7.97
C PRO A 207 -6.47 2.75 -6.44
N CYS A 208 -6.82 1.62 -5.82
CA CYS A 208 -6.79 1.51 -4.38
C CYS A 208 -6.46 0.10 -3.90
N THR A 209 -5.99 -0.02 -2.67
CA THR A 209 -5.91 -1.29 -1.95
C THR A 209 -6.92 -1.29 -0.81
N VAL A 210 -7.81 -2.29 -0.83
CA VAL A 210 -8.92 -2.41 0.11
C VAL A 210 -8.44 -3.07 1.38
N ASN A 211 -8.62 -2.41 2.52
CA ASN A 211 -8.39 -3.05 3.80
C ASN A 211 -9.45 -4.15 4.04
N MET A 212 -9.00 -5.40 4.08
CA MET A 212 -9.86 -6.59 4.12
C MET A 212 -10.38 -6.91 5.52
N GLY A 213 -10.84 -5.88 6.24
CA GLY A 213 -11.50 -6.00 7.52
C GLY A 213 -12.88 -6.69 7.45
N LYS A 214 -13.60 -6.63 8.57
CA LYS A 214 -14.95 -7.18 8.65
C LYS A 214 -15.89 -6.47 7.67
N GLY A 215 -16.62 -7.23 6.85
CA GLY A 215 -17.58 -6.70 5.87
C GLY A 215 -16.96 -6.29 4.53
N ALA A 216 -15.63 -6.35 4.36
CA ALA A 216 -14.99 -5.94 3.11
C ALA A 216 -15.42 -6.79 1.92
N VAL A 217 -15.53 -8.11 2.06
CA VAL A 217 -16.01 -8.99 0.98
C VAL A 217 -17.41 -8.59 0.54
N GLN A 218 -18.32 -8.34 1.49
CA GLN A 218 -19.67 -7.90 1.17
C GLN A 218 -19.67 -6.56 0.43
N GLY A 219 -18.89 -5.58 0.90
CA GLY A 219 -18.77 -4.29 0.23
C GLY A 219 -18.24 -4.40 -1.20
N ILE A 220 -17.26 -5.29 -1.45
CA ILE A 220 -16.76 -5.59 -2.80
C ILE A 220 -17.90 -6.12 -3.69
N LEU A 221 -18.64 -7.13 -3.21
CA LEU A 221 -19.74 -7.74 -3.97
C LEU A 221 -20.86 -6.74 -4.31
N GLU A 222 -21.17 -5.83 -3.40
CA GLU A 222 -22.21 -4.82 -3.57
C GLU A 222 -21.80 -3.72 -4.56
N THR A 223 -20.53 -3.33 -4.56
CA THR A 223 -20.05 -2.13 -5.27
C THR A 223 -19.24 -2.42 -6.53
N TRP A 224 -18.66 -3.60 -6.66
CA TRP A 224 -17.96 -4.03 -7.86
C TRP A 224 -18.95 -4.34 -8.99
N LYS A 225 -18.92 -3.57 -10.06
CA LYS A 225 -19.78 -3.74 -11.25
C LYS A 225 -18.99 -4.01 -12.53
N GLY A 226 -17.75 -4.48 -12.38
CA GLY A 226 -16.80 -4.48 -13.47
C GLY A 226 -16.26 -3.07 -13.70
N GLY A 227 -14.98 -2.90 -13.83
CA GLY A 227 -14.36 -1.60 -14.04
C GLY A 227 -12.90 -1.75 -14.33
N GLU A 228 -12.33 -0.75 -14.97
CA GLU A 228 -10.93 -0.78 -15.42
C GLU A 228 -9.94 -0.27 -14.35
N ALA A 229 -10.44 0.49 -13.35
CA ALA A 229 -9.55 1.02 -12.31
C ALA A 229 -9.03 -0.10 -11.41
N PRO A 230 -7.70 -0.26 -11.29
CA PRO A 230 -7.09 -1.29 -10.47
C PRO A 230 -7.54 -1.23 -9.01
N TRP A 231 -7.59 -2.38 -8.38
CA TRP A 231 -7.71 -2.48 -6.93
C TRP A 231 -6.99 -3.73 -6.42
N GLY A 232 -6.64 -3.74 -5.16
CA GLY A 232 -5.98 -4.85 -4.50
C GLY A 232 -6.56 -5.13 -3.13
N MET A 233 -6.14 -6.23 -2.51
CA MET A 233 -6.51 -6.61 -1.14
C MET A 233 -5.32 -6.41 -0.23
N GLU A 234 -5.50 -5.72 0.89
CA GLU A 234 -4.43 -5.52 1.85
C GLU A 234 -4.86 -5.89 3.27
N SER A 235 -3.90 -6.35 4.06
CA SER A 235 -4.07 -6.50 5.51
C SER A 235 -3.70 -5.24 6.27
N ASP A 236 -2.80 -4.43 5.73
CA ASP A 236 -2.09 -3.40 6.47
C ASP A 236 -1.53 -3.98 7.80
N TYR A 237 -1.02 -5.21 7.73
CA TYR A 237 -0.46 -5.86 8.90
C TYR A 237 0.72 -5.05 9.43
N LEU A 238 0.56 -4.51 10.61
CA LEU A 238 1.60 -3.76 11.29
C LEU A 238 2.25 -4.64 12.35
N ASP A 239 3.46 -5.10 12.06
CA ASP A 239 4.27 -5.90 12.98
C ASP A 239 4.87 -5.02 14.09
N ASP A 240 4.06 -4.70 15.07
CA ASP A 240 4.43 -3.85 16.19
C ASP A 240 4.10 -4.52 17.53
N PRO A 241 5.11 -5.03 18.27
CA PRO A 241 4.90 -5.69 19.55
C PRO A 241 4.23 -4.81 20.61
N SER A 242 4.32 -3.49 20.47
CA SER A 242 3.68 -2.54 21.39
C SER A 242 2.17 -2.36 21.14
N ARG A 243 1.69 -2.81 19.98
CA ARG A 243 0.29 -2.67 19.55
C ARG A 243 -0.26 -3.97 18.95
N PRO A 244 -0.21 -5.10 19.69
CA PRO A 244 -0.66 -6.37 19.17
C PRO A 244 -2.15 -6.31 18.81
N GLY A 245 -2.52 -6.72 17.60
CA GLY A 245 -3.91 -6.73 17.12
C GLY A 245 -4.48 -5.37 16.73
N ALA A 246 -3.65 -4.32 16.60
CA ALA A 246 -4.09 -3.01 16.12
C ALA A 246 -4.58 -3.02 14.66
N VAL A 247 -4.19 -4.04 13.92
CA VAL A 247 -4.48 -4.24 12.49
C VAL A 247 -4.88 -5.68 12.21
N LEU A 248 -5.20 -5.98 10.96
CA LEU A 248 -5.52 -7.34 10.54
C LEU A 248 -4.29 -8.26 10.64
N GLY A 249 -4.53 -9.54 10.95
CA GLY A 249 -3.43 -10.50 11.07
C GLY A 249 -2.89 -10.99 9.71
N PRO A 250 -1.69 -11.59 9.67
CA PRO A 250 -1.02 -11.98 8.42
C PRO A 250 -1.77 -13.05 7.60
N LYS A 251 -2.70 -13.79 8.18
CA LYS A 251 -3.53 -14.77 7.46
C LYS A 251 -4.81 -14.17 6.84
N THR A 252 -4.99 -12.86 6.92
CA THR A 252 -6.27 -12.23 6.55
C THR A 252 -6.53 -12.36 5.06
N ILE A 253 -5.58 -12.01 4.20
CA ILE A 253 -5.84 -11.97 2.76
C ILE A 253 -6.17 -13.36 2.18
N PRO A 254 -5.44 -14.45 2.47
CA PRO A 254 -5.84 -15.77 2.00
C PRO A 254 -7.24 -16.19 2.51
N ARG A 255 -7.59 -15.84 3.74
CA ARG A 255 -8.93 -16.15 4.29
C ARG A 255 -10.03 -15.34 3.60
N ARG A 256 -9.79 -14.05 3.33
CA ARG A 256 -10.74 -13.18 2.64
C ARG A 256 -10.90 -13.56 1.17
N THR A 257 -9.84 -14.03 0.52
CA THR A 257 -9.93 -14.60 -0.83
C THR A 257 -10.85 -15.83 -0.84
N ALA A 258 -10.70 -16.75 0.12
CA ALA A 258 -11.57 -17.91 0.24
C ALA A 258 -13.02 -17.52 0.58
N GLU A 259 -13.23 -16.51 1.42
CA GLU A 259 -14.56 -15.96 1.71
C GLU A 259 -15.18 -15.34 0.46
N LEU A 260 -14.43 -14.54 -0.32
CA LEU A 260 -14.88 -13.95 -1.57
C LEU A 260 -15.33 -15.04 -2.57
N CYS A 261 -14.57 -16.13 -2.71
CA CYS A 261 -14.95 -17.28 -3.53
C CYS A 261 -16.29 -17.88 -3.09
N THR A 262 -16.49 -18.00 -1.79
CA THR A 262 -17.72 -18.59 -1.22
C THR A 262 -18.94 -17.70 -1.46
N GLU A 263 -18.82 -16.42 -1.14
CA GLU A 263 -19.89 -15.43 -1.28
C GLU A 263 -20.24 -15.15 -2.74
N TRP A 264 -19.24 -15.10 -3.64
CA TRP A 264 -19.42 -14.95 -5.09
C TRP A 264 -20.30 -16.06 -5.66
N ARG A 265 -20.01 -17.31 -5.29
CA ARG A 265 -20.83 -18.46 -5.67
C ARG A 265 -22.22 -18.38 -5.05
N GLY A 266 -22.31 -18.00 -3.77
CA GLY A 266 -23.59 -17.81 -3.06
C GLY A 266 -24.51 -16.79 -3.74
N ALA A 267 -23.93 -15.78 -4.36
CA ALA A 267 -24.62 -14.78 -5.17
C ALA A 267 -25.00 -15.27 -6.59
N GLY A 268 -24.67 -16.51 -6.96
CA GLY A 268 -24.99 -17.08 -8.27
C GLY A 268 -24.13 -16.55 -9.43
N MET A 269 -23.01 -15.90 -9.12
CA MET A 269 -22.08 -15.38 -10.13
C MET A 269 -21.17 -16.49 -10.67
N ARG A 270 -20.70 -16.35 -11.91
CA ARG A 270 -19.87 -17.38 -12.55
C ARG A 270 -18.47 -17.43 -11.92
N GLU A 271 -17.99 -18.64 -11.64
CA GLU A 271 -16.64 -18.87 -11.09
C GLU A 271 -15.54 -18.34 -12.01
N ALA A 272 -15.67 -18.52 -13.33
CA ALA A 272 -14.69 -18.02 -14.30
C ALA A 272 -14.51 -16.49 -14.28
N ASP A 273 -15.57 -15.73 -13.96
CA ASP A 273 -15.46 -14.27 -13.85
C ASP A 273 -14.65 -13.87 -12.59
N LEU A 274 -14.76 -14.66 -11.52
CA LEU A 274 -13.95 -14.41 -10.33
C LEU A 274 -12.50 -14.89 -10.52
N ASP A 275 -12.27 -16.00 -11.23
CA ASP A 275 -10.91 -16.42 -11.56
C ASP A 275 -10.16 -15.36 -12.36
N GLU A 276 -10.82 -14.78 -13.38
CA GLU A 276 -10.27 -13.66 -14.14
C GLU A 276 -10.03 -12.41 -13.26
N LEU A 277 -10.99 -12.08 -12.40
CA LEU A 277 -10.85 -10.93 -11.49
C LEU A 277 -9.72 -11.13 -10.49
N LEU A 278 -9.62 -12.32 -9.85
CA LEU A 278 -8.56 -12.60 -8.89
C LEU A 278 -7.18 -12.61 -9.55
N TYR A 279 -7.09 -13.07 -10.80
CA TYR A 279 -5.83 -12.97 -11.55
C TYR A 279 -5.45 -11.50 -11.82
N LYS A 280 -6.40 -10.68 -12.26
CA LYS A 280 -6.18 -9.23 -12.43
C LYS A 280 -5.73 -8.57 -11.13
N VAL A 281 -6.43 -8.83 -10.03
CA VAL A 281 -6.14 -8.24 -8.71
C VAL A 281 -4.75 -8.63 -8.21
N ASN A 282 -4.37 -9.89 -8.36
CA ASN A 282 -3.14 -10.39 -7.77
C ASN A 282 -1.94 -10.38 -8.72
N VAL A 283 -2.15 -10.17 -10.05
CA VAL A 283 -1.07 -10.20 -11.05
C VAL A 283 -1.15 -9.02 -12.01
N ASP A 284 -2.12 -8.99 -12.95
CA ASP A 284 -2.10 -8.06 -14.08
C ASP A 284 -2.02 -6.59 -13.65
N TRP A 285 -2.83 -6.19 -12.66
CA TRP A 285 -2.83 -4.81 -12.18
C TRP A 285 -1.58 -4.45 -11.38
N VAL A 286 -0.94 -5.44 -10.75
CA VAL A 286 0.33 -5.26 -10.05
C VAL A 286 1.46 -5.03 -11.05
N GLU A 287 1.54 -5.86 -12.09
CA GLU A 287 2.51 -5.68 -13.18
C GLU A 287 2.32 -4.32 -13.88
N MET A 288 1.08 -3.96 -14.19
CA MET A 288 0.76 -2.68 -14.82
C MET A 288 1.18 -1.49 -13.96
N THR A 289 0.92 -1.55 -12.66
CA THR A 289 1.20 -0.45 -11.73
C THR A 289 2.68 -0.37 -11.37
N TYR A 290 3.27 -1.49 -10.95
CA TYR A 290 4.61 -1.53 -10.37
C TYR A 290 5.70 -2.04 -11.32
N GLY A 291 5.34 -2.62 -12.48
CA GLY A 291 6.30 -3.26 -13.37
C GLY A 291 6.95 -4.51 -12.75
N TRP A 292 6.29 -5.14 -11.79
CA TRP A 292 6.78 -6.27 -11.02
C TRP A 292 5.82 -7.46 -11.10
N ASP A 293 6.34 -8.65 -11.40
CA ASP A 293 5.58 -9.90 -11.50
C ASP A 293 5.46 -10.59 -10.13
N PRO A 294 4.26 -10.64 -9.53
CA PRO A 294 3.99 -11.32 -8.26
C PRO A 294 3.65 -12.81 -8.41
N SER A 295 3.51 -13.33 -9.64
CA SER A 295 3.10 -14.73 -9.94
C SER A 295 4.20 -15.76 -9.81
#